data_3b6f3ca552b2610c6bd3662097f8a012
#
_entry.id   3b6f3ca552b2610c6bd3662097f8a012
#
_cell.length_a   1.000
_cell.length_b   1.000
_cell.length_c   1.000
_cell.angle_alpha   90.00
_cell.angle_beta   90.00
_cell.angle_gamma   90.00
#
_symmetry.space_group_name_H-M   'P 1'
#
loop_
_entity.id
_entity.type
_entity.pdbx_description
1 polymer ?
#
loop_
_entity_poly.entity_id
_entity_poly.type
_entity_poly.pdbx_seq_one_letter_code
_entity_poly.pdbx_strand_id
1 'polypeptide(L)'
;MVWLIVKLRVLVWGKLTTFNQLGFPGVADKPDGWYLPNNKNEVAVVLETKATRITLGQAQVDEVLKNVRIMQTQYKKVVGILYNGEDIRVFKGEEEVKTPTKLQSVSYYLSLYTVDSIDKERIYELTAKINNGLHFEFGIKNLYHRMIFTACALVAERYGAGLRRLKNMGYATFHTAIHSTLSKSLEDSRKQNAKIDILLEEYSDIKMNTTDNQQAINDFIDWIVEISECVNSNEWRGEDVMGIFFNEFNRYKKKSEAGQVFTPEHITDFMYKILDVNKDDYILDATCGSGGFLVKAMANMIREAGGMQADAAAEIKSNHLYGIEFDREIYALACANMLIHKDGKTNLEQMDARTDPACKWMKSKPITKVLMNPPYENKYGCMKIVENVLDNVPAHTQCAFILPDKKLEKASRAQMKRILKNHRLRKVIKLPEDLFFGVGITTSIFVFEAGVGQDGKEFFACYMESDGLATVKNKGRHDIYGKWAAIEAHWVEVMEKQSGDDTCQWVNPAEHLSYQVPQKPFEIFEEDFRKSAMDYLMFQKGIDAKVFGEKLMTTAIYSSHVSSNENTVTISMQKGGGSNEED
;
A
#
# COMPACT_ATOMS: atom_id res chain seq x y z
N MET A 1 -10.02 -7.46 -27.77
CA MET A 1 -10.50 -6.18 -28.35
C MET A 1 -11.76 -5.64 -27.64
N VAL A 2 -12.76 -6.42 -27.38
CA VAL A 2 -14.03 -5.99 -26.72
C VAL A 2 -13.85 -5.53 -25.26
N TRP A 3 -12.86 -6.03 -24.53
CA TRP A 3 -12.70 -5.81 -23.08
C TRP A 3 -12.02 -4.50 -22.66
N LEU A 4 -11.12 -3.96 -23.48
CA LEU A 4 -10.57 -2.62 -23.19
C LEU A 4 -11.62 -1.52 -23.37
N ILE A 5 -12.57 -1.79 -24.25
CA ILE A 5 -13.67 -0.88 -24.62
C ILE A 5 -14.73 -0.79 -23.50
N VAL A 6 -14.90 -1.80 -22.68
CA VAL A 6 -15.98 -1.85 -21.67
C VAL A 6 -15.71 -1.03 -20.40
N LYS A 7 -14.45 -0.79 -20.02
CA LYS A 7 -14.10 0.09 -18.88
C LYS A 7 -13.69 1.52 -19.24
N LEU A 8 -13.33 1.76 -20.47
CA LEU A 8 -13.34 3.09 -21.03
C LEU A 8 -14.80 3.41 -21.34
N ARG A 9 -15.56 4.07 -20.47
CA ARG A 9 -17.00 4.36 -20.62
C ARG A 9 -17.38 4.55 -22.09
N VAL A 10 -17.66 3.44 -22.79
CA VAL A 10 -18.03 3.44 -24.17
C VAL A 10 -18.89 2.32 -24.55
N LEU A 11 -19.73 2.74 -25.35
CA LEU A 11 -20.30 2.21 -26.56
C LEU A 11 -21.57 1.43 -26.39
N VAL A 12 -22.56 2.17 -26.62
CA VAL A 12 -23.66 1.71 -27.46
C VAL A 12 -23.06 1.32 -28.81
N TRP A 13 -23.04 0.05 -29.14
CA TRP A 13 -22.70 -0.49 -30.44
C TRP A 13 -23.39 0.32 -31.55
N GLY A 14 -22.63 0.90 -32.46
CA GLY A 14 -23.12 1.51 -33.70
C GLY A 14 -23.12 3.04 -33.80
N LYS A 15 -22.67 3.83 -32.80
CA LYS A 15 -22.49 5.27 -32.95
C LYS A 15 -21.04 5.68 -32.80
N LEU A 16 -20.39 6.04 -33.91
CA LEU A 16 -19.10 6.73 -33.91
C LEU A 16 -19.26 8.08 -33.22
N THR A 17 -18.54 8.30 -32.12
CA THR A 17 -18.62 9.52 -31.31
C THR A 17 -17.49 10.47 -31.70
N THR A 18 -17.83 11.71 -32.08
CA THR A 18 -16.85 12.74 -32.41
C THR A 18 -16.31 13.41 -31.16
N PHE A 19 -15.11 13.99 -31.20
CA PHE A 19 -14.58 14.84 -30.14
C PHE A 19 -15.53 15.98 -29.76
N ASN A 20 -16.28 16.54 -30.74
CA ASN A 20 -17.30 17.56 -30.46
C ASN A 20 -18.40 17.02 -29.50
N GLN A 21 -18.83 15.78 -29.67
CA GLN A 21 -19.80 15.14 -28.78
C GLN A 21 -19.20 14.78 -27.42
N LEU A 22 -17.88 14.65 -27.32
CA LEU A 22 -17.14 14.41 -26.09
C LEU A 22 -16.79 15.68 -25.32
N GLY A 23 -17.28 16.84 -25.79
CA GLY A 23 -17.07 18.11 -25.12
C GLY A 23 -15.87 18.92 -25.65
N PHE A 24 -15.34 18.60 -26.87
CA PHE A 24 -14.29 19.37 -27.56
C PHE A 24 -14.91 20.12 -28.75
N PRO A 25 -15.40 21.36 -28.55
CA PRO A 25 -16.21 22.07 -29.55
C PRO A 25 -15.49 22.24 -30.89
N GLY A 26 -16.22 22.02 -31.98
CA GLY A 26 -15.72 22.28 -33.36
C GLY A 26 -14.81 21.17 -33.91
N VAL A 27 -14.55 20.08 -33.17
CA VAL A 27 -13.68 18.97 -33.62
C VAL A 27 -14.52 17.81 -34.13
N ALA A 28 -14.45 17.55 -35.45
CA ALA A 28 -15.19 16.50 -36.13
C ALA A 28 -14.48 15.11 -36.09
N ASP A 29 -13.22 15.08 -35.71
CA ASP A 29 -12.44 13.85 -35.59
C ASP A 29 -13.07 12.87 -34.58
N LYS A 30 -12.81 11.58 -34.78
CA LYS A 30 -13.44 10.50 -34.02
C LYS A 30 -12.36 9.58 -33.47
N PRO A 31 -12.10 9.55 -32.16
CA PRO A 31 -11.22 8.55 -31.58
C PRO A 31 -11.89 7.17 -31.57
N ASP A 32 -11.10 6.11 -31.66
CA ASP A 32 -11.59 4.73 -31.55
C ASP A 32 -11.96 4.35 -30.11
N GLY A 33 -11.27 4.95 -29.12
CA GLY A 33 -11.57 4.79 -27.72
C GLY A 33 -11.06 5.95 -26.87
N TRP A 34 -11.65 6.12 -25.69
CA TRP A 34 -11.27 7.21 -24.79
C TRP A 34 -11.63 6.91 -23.34
N TYR A 35 -10.90 7.55 -22.44
CA TYR A 35 -11.25 7.71 -21.03
C TYR A 35 -11.12 9.19 -20.68
N LEU A 36 -12.22 9.82 -20.24
CA LEU A 36 -12.31 11.23 -19.91
C LEU A 36 -12.79 11.37 -18.47
N PRO A 37 -11.87 11.62 -17.50
CA PRO A 37 -12.25 11.88 -16.12
C PRO A 37 -12.98 13.21 -15.99
N ASN A 38 -13.82 13.35 -14.98
CA ASN A 38 -14.52 14.62 -14.71
C ASN A 38 -13.54 15.74 -14.34
N ASN A 39 -12.50 15.40 -13.57
CA ASN A 39 -11.44 16.33 -13.20
C ASN A 39 -10.42 16.47 -14.34
N LYS A 40 -10.30 17.68 -14.89
CA LYS A 40 -9.40 17.97 -16.01
C LYS A 40 -7.90 17.93 -15.66
N ASN A 41 -7.55 17.83 -14.39
CA ASN A 41 -6.17 17.61 -13.93
C ASN A 41 -5.78 16.14 -13.85
N GLU A 42 -6.74 15.23 -13.99
CA GLU A 42 -6.49 13.78 -14.06
C GLU A 42 -6.06 13.36 -15.47
N VAL A 43 -5.57 12.11 -15.55
CA VAL A 43 -5.06 11.56 -16.81
C VAL A 43 -6.22 11.14 -17.69
N ALA A 44 -6.32 11.74 -18.86
CA ALA A 44 -7.21 11.29 -19.93
C ALA A 44 -6.47 10.32 -20.86
N VAL A 45 -7.19 9.37 -21.46
CA VAL A 45 -6.60 8.38 -22.38
C VAL A 45 -7.35 8.41 -23.70
N VAL A 46 -6.61 8.36 -24.80
CA VAL A 46 -7.16 8.19 -26.16
C VAL A 46 -6.54 6.97 -26.82
N LEU A 47 -7.37 6.15 -27.45
CA LEU A 47 -6.98 4.96 -28.17
C LEU A 47 -7.28 5.13 -29.67
N GLU A 48 -6.29 4.79 -30.47
CA GLU A 48 -6.40 4.65 -31.92
C GLU A 48 -6.06 3.22 -32.32
N THR A 49 -6.87 2.59 -33.12
CA THR A 49 -6.69 1.18 -33.52
C THR A 49 -6.47 1.06 -35.03
N LYS A 50 -5.66 0.09 -35.41
CA LYS A 50 -5.42 -0.25 -36.82
C LYS A 50 -5.63 -1.76 -37.03
N ALA A 51 -5.87 -2.17 -38.28
CA ALA A 51 -5.93 -3.58 -38.62
C ALA A 51 -4.55 -4.24 -38.41
N THR A 52 -4.51 -5.48 -37.97
CA THR A 52 -3.28 -6.24 -37.63
C THR A 52 -2.24 -6.24 -38.77
N ARG A 53 -2.68 -6.20 -40.03
CA ARG A 53 -1.80 -6.12 -41.20
C ARG A 53 -1.11 -4.76 -41.41
N ILE A 54 -1.45 -3.75 -40.61
CA ILE A 54 -0.91 -2.40 -40.75
C ILE A 54 0.24 -2.22 -39.74
N THR A 55 1.43 -1.97 -40.25
CA THR A 55 2.57 -1.59 -39.41
C THR A 55 2.35 -0.23 -38.77
N LEU A 56 2.65 -0.10 -37.47
CA LEU A 56 2.49 1.15 -36.72
C LEU A 56 3.64 2.14 -37.03
N GLY A 57 3.65 2.68 -38.25
CA GLY A 57 4.64 3.65 -38.73
C GLY A 57 4.30 5.09 -38.36
N GLN A 58 5.07 6.04 -38.90
CA GLN A 58 4.96 7.46 -38.54
C GLN A 58 3.59 8.05 -38.86
N ALA A 59 2.95 7.67 -39.98
CA ALA A 59 1.62 8.20 -40.36
C ALA A 59 0.55 7.83 -39.29
N GLN A 60 0.60 6.63 -38.73
CA GLN A 60 -0.30 6.18 -37.66
C GLN A 60 0.00 6.87 -36.33
N VAL A 61 1.29 7.15 -36.08
CA VAL A 61 1.72 7.94 -34.92
C VAL A 61 1.19 9.38 -35.00
N ASP A 62 1.30 10.01 -36.16
CA ASP A 62 0.81 11.38 -36.35
C ASP A 62 -0.71 11.48 -36.09
N GLU A 63 -1.46 10.42 -36.41
CA GLU A 63 -2.91 10.34 -36.16
C GLU A 63 -3.24 10.25 -34.67
N VAL A 64 -2.57 9.36 -33.89
CA VAL A 64 -2.79 9.31 -32.45
C VAL A 64 -2.30 10.57 -31.75
N LEU A 65 -1.17 11.17 -32.17
CA LEU A 65 -0.68 12.42 -31.61
C LEU A 65 -1.62 13.60 -31.91
N LYS A 66 -2.27 13.62 -33.07
CA LYS A 66 -3.35 14.59 -33.36
C LYS A 66 -4.46 14.47 -32.33
N ASN A 67 -4.93 13.26 -32.03
CA ASN A 67 -5.96 13.02 -31.03
C ASN A 67 -5.51 13.41 -29.61
N VAL A 68 -4.25 13.15 -29.26
CA VAL A 68 -3.64 13.61 -28.00
C VAL A 68 -3.69 15.13 -27.89
N ARG A 69 -3.27 15.89 -28.94
CA ARG A 69 -3.29 17.36 -28.94
C ARG A 69 -4.70 17.90 -28.77
N ILE A 70 -5.70 17.28 -29.40
CA ILE A 70 -7.10 17.65 -29.23
C ILE A 70 -7.49 17.53 -27.76
N MET A 71 -7.17 16.40 -27.10
CA MET A 71 -7.47 16.21 -25.69
C MET A 71 -6.68 17.14 -24.77
N GLN A 72 -5.46 17.51 -25.13
CA GLN A 72 -4.62 18.44 -24.38
C GLN A 72 -5.20 19.88 -24.35
N THR A 73 -6.16 20.22 -25.19
CA THR A 73 -6.87 21.49 -25.07
C THR A 73 -7.68 21.63 -23.80
N GLN A 74 -8.03 20.50 -23.15
CA GLN A 74 -8.81 20.49 -21.91
C GLN A 74 -8.13 19.73 -20.76
N TYR A 75 -7.30 18.73 -21.06
CA TYR A 75 -6.62 17.89 -20.07
C TYR A 75 -5.12 18.14 -20.09
N LYS A 76 -4.51 18.41 -18.95
CA LYS A 76 -3.04 18.59 -18.86
C LYS A 76 -2.26 17.31 -19.07
N LYS A 77 -2.87 16.16 -18.72
CA LYS A 77 -2.24 14.83 -18.71
C LYS A 77 -3.02 13.93 -19.68
N VAL A 78 -2.42 13.59 -20.80
CA VAL A 78 -3.06 12.75 -21.83
C VAL A 78 -2.14 11.59 -22.22
N VAL A 79 -2.66 10.37 -22.20
CA VAL A 79 -1.98 9.18 -22.75
C VAL A 79 -2.60 8.83 -24.09
N GLY A 80 -1.78 8.75 -25.13
CA GLY A 80 -2.14 8.22 -26.44
C GLY A 80 -1.74 6.76 -26.58
N ILE A 81 -2.64 5.92 -27.07
CA ILE A 81 -2.40 4.50 -27.33
C ILE A 81 -2.68 4.24 -28.81
N LEU A 82 -1.71 3.66 -29.50
CA LEU A 82 -1.84 3.18 -30.85
C LEU A 82 -1.66 1.65 -30.86
N TYR A 83 -2.66 0.91 -31.35
CA TYR A 83 -2.68 -0.54 -31.27
C TYR A 83 -3.23 -1.18 -32.55
N ASN A 84 -2.59 -2.27 -33.04
CA ASN A 84 -3.04 -2.98 -34.25
C ASN A 84 -3.47 -4.44 -33.98
N GLY A 85 -3.59 -4.84 -32.72
CA GLY A 85 -3.93 -6.22 -32.34
C GLY A 85 -2.72 -7.07 -31.93
N GLU A 86 -1.52 -6.74 -32.40
CA GLU A 86 -0.25 -7.39 -32.06
C GLU A 86 0.72 -6.39 -31.44
N ASP A 87 1.00 -5.29 -32.16
CA ASP A 87 1.93 -4.25 -31.73
C ASP A 87 1.20 -3.10 -31.03
N ILE A 88 1.91 -2.46 -30.11
CA ILE A 88 1.45 -1.28 -29.38
C ILE A 88 2.52 -0.20 -29.33
N ARG A 89 2.10 1.04 -29.46
CA ARG A 89 2.90 2.24 -29.17
C ARG A 89 2.12 3.15 -28.22
N VAL A 90 2.79 3.65 -27.21
CA VAL A 90 2.18 4.44 -26.14
C VAL A 90 2.88 5.79 -26.03
N PHE A 91 2.11 6.84 -25.83
CA PHE A 91 2.59 8.21 -25.77
C PHE A 91 2.12 8.88 -24.48
N LYS A 92 3.05 9.43 -23.72
CA LYS A 92 2.79 10.31 -22.57
C LYS A 92 2.83 11.75 -23.07
N GLY A 93 1.65 12.34 -23.30
CA GLY A 93 1.59 13.54 -24.13
C GLY A 93 2.08 13.22 -25.54
N GLU A 94 3.06 13.97 -26.02
CA GLU A 94 3.68 13.74 -27.34
C GLU A 94 4.94 12.85 -27.29
N GLU A 95 5.41 12.48 -26.10
CA GLU A 95 6.62 11.68 -25.90
C GLU A 95 6.30 10.17 -25.92
N GLU A 96 7.00 9.40 -26.76
CA GLU A 96 6.81 7.97 -26.83
C GLU A 96 7.43 7.24 -25.64
N VAL A 97 6.65 6.35 -25.02
CA VAL A 97 7.08 5.50 -23.90
C VAL A 97 7.50 4.13 -24.44
N LYS A 98 8.72 3.69 -24.14
CA LYS A 98 9.30 2.44 -24.66
C LYS A 98 8.61 1.16 -24.17
N THR A 99 7.80 1.23 -23.12
CA THR A 99 7.03 0.15 -22.53
C THR A 99 5.57 0.60 -22.37
N PRO A 100 4.56 -0.24 -22.47
CA PRO A 100 4.58 -1.71 -22.56
C PRO A 100 4.71 -2.23 -24.01
N THR A 101 5.06 -3.51 -24.15
CA THR A 101 5.09 -4.22 -25.44
C THR A 101 3.78 -4.93 -25.75
N LYS A 102 2.82 -4.93 -24.82
CA LYS A 102 1.48 -5.50 -24.96
C LYS A 102 0.45 -4.57 -24.37
N LEU A 103 -0.80 -4.69 -24.83
CA LEU A 103 -1.91 -3.90 -24.32
C LEU A 103 -2.09 -4.14 -22.80
N GLN A 104 -2.21 -3.06 -22.05
CA GLN A 104 -2.35 -3.06 -20.60
C GLN A 104 -3.74 -2.60 -20.15
N SER A 105 -4.03 -2.68 -18.86
CA SER A 105 -5.25 -2.13 -18.27
C SER A 105 -5.25 -0.59 -18.31
N VAL A 106 -6.44 0.01 -18.19
CA VAL A 106 -6.57 1.48 -18.09
C VAL A 106 -5.77 2.02 -16.90
N SER A 107 -5.77 1.30 -15.78
CA SER A 107 -5.02 1.68 -14.58
C SER A 107 -3.52 1.84 -14.85
N TYR A 108 -2.93 0.98 -15.68
CA TYR A 108 -1.55 1.13 -16.10
C TYR A 108 -1.31 2.45 -16.85
N TYR A 109 -2.17 2.79 -17.83
CA TYR A 109 -1.99 4.02 -18.61
C TYR A 109 -2.20 5.27 -17.75
N LEU A 110 -3.11 5.22 -16.80
CA LEU A 110 -3.29 6.29 -15.82
C LEU A 110 -2.03 6.48 -14.96
N SER A 111 -1.34 5.40 -14.64
CA SER A 111 -0.11 5.44 -13.84
C SER A 111 1.10 6.04 -14.55
N LEU A 112 1.10 6.16 -15.89
CA LEU A 112 2.21 6.75 -16.64
C LEU A 112 2.49 8.23 -16.28
N TYR A 113 1.49 8.94 -15.76
CA TYR A 113 1.65 10.29 -15.23
C TYR A 113 1.85 10.33 -13.71
N THR A 114 1.94 9.17 -13.07
CA THR A 114 2.15 9.12 -11.62
C THR A 114 3.60 9.34 -11.22
N VAL A 115 4.51 9.39 -12.18
CA VAL A 115 5.95 9.56 -11.94
C VAL A 115 6.34 10.96 -11.47
N ASP A 116 5.48 11.98 -11.64
CA ASP A 116 5.64 13.30 -11.01
C ASP A 116 4.94 13.33 -9.63
N SER A 117 4.96 12.23 -8.90
CA SER A 117 4.56 12.18 -7.50
C SER A 117 5.53 13.00 -6.64
N ILE A 118 5.00 13.62 -5.58
CA ILE A 118 5.76 14.16 -4.48
C ILE A 118 7.02 13.33 -4.27
N ASP A 119 8.16 13.98 -4.18
CA ASP A 119 9.42 13.32 -3.89
C ASP A 119 9.34 12.68 -2.50
N LYS A 120 8.84 11.44 -2.48
CA LYS A 120 8.72 10.63 -1.25
C LYS A 120 10.08 10.45 -0.59
N GLU A 121 11.15 10.35 -1.37
CA GLU A 121 12.51 10.26 -0.82
C GLU A 121 12.83 11.52 -0.01
N ARG A 122 12.41 12.68 -0.51
CA ARG A 122 12.59 13.93 0.22
C ARG A 122 11.82 13.96 1.55
N ILE A 123 10.59 13.45 1.59
CA ILE A 123 9.83 13.34 2.85
C ILE A 123 10.54 12.39 3.83
N TYR A 124 11.04 11.25 3.37
CA TYR A 124 11.83 10.34 4.22
C TYR A 124 13.11 10.98 4.75
N GLU A 125 13.83 11.73 3.91
CA GLU A 125 15.02 12.47 4.34
C GLU A 125 14.68 13.53 5.41
N LEU A 126 13.64 14.30 5.18
CA LEU A 126 13.17 15.32 6.13
C LEU A 126 12.73 14.68 7.45
N THR A 127 12.01 13.57 7.38
CA THR A 127 11.58 12.81 8.55
C THR A 127 12.76 12.31 9.38
N ALA A 128 13.81 11.81 8.74
CA ALA A 128 15.04 11.39 9.41
C ALA A 128 15.77 12.58 10.09
N LYS A 129 15.84 13.72 9.40
CA LYS A 129 16.41 14.96 9.98
C LYS A 129 15.60 15.45 11.19
N ILE A 130 14.27 15.45 11.09
CA ILE A 130 13.36 15.81 12.18
C ILE A 130 13.60 14.89 13.38
N ASN A 131 13.62 13.58 13.18
CA ASN A 131 13.83 12.59 14.25
C ASN A 131 15.16 12.84 14.98
N ASN A 132 16.24 13.03 14.23
CA ASN A 132 17.56 13.28 14.77
C ASN A 132 17.63 14.64 15.50
N GLY A 133 17.08 15.71 14.90
CA GLY A 133 17.03 17.04 15.51
C GLY A 133 16.28 17.03 16.83
N LEU A 134 15.09 16.43 16.88
CA LEU A 134 14.31 16.31 18.09
C LEU A 134 15.01 15.48 19.18
N HIS A 135 15.76 14.44 18.79
CA HIS A 135 16.48 13.61 19.74
C HIS A 135 17.71 14.30 20.31
N PHE A 136 18.58 14.85 19.46
CA PHE A 136 19.89 15.36 19.86
C PHE A 136 19.87 16.83 20.27
N GLU A 137 19.12 17.68 19.55
CA GLU A 137 19.12 19.12 19.75
C GLU A 137 18.02 19.57 20.71
N PHE A 138 16.83 18.95 20.62
CA PHE A 138 15.70 19.28 21.50
C PHE A 138 15.65 18.39 22.75
N GLY A 139 16.46 17.34 22.83
CA GLY A 139 16.53 16.45 24.00
C GLY A 139 15.30 15.58 24.21
N ILE A 140 14.43 15.43 23.22
CA ILE A 140 13.22 14.59 23.31
C ILE A 140 13.61 13.13 23.10
N LYS A 141 13.87 12.42 24.19
CA LYS A 141 14.33 11.02 24.14
C LYS A 141 13.22 10.03 23.83
N ASN A 142 12.00 10.29 24.31
CA ASN A 142 10.85 9.44 24.04
C ASN A 142 10.43 9.54 22.57
N LEU A 143 10.34 8.40 21.92
CA LEU A 143 10.01 8.30 20.49
C LEU A 143 8.60 8.81 20.19
N TYR A 144 7.63 8.42 21.01
CA TYR A 144 6.25 8.86 20.87
C TYR A 144 6.15 10.38 21.00
N HIS A 145 6.82 10.98 21.99
CA HIS A 145 6.84 12.43 22.15
C HIS A 145 7.43 13.14 20.93
N ARG A 146 8.45 12.58 20.26
CA ARG A 146 8.96 13.13 18.98
C ARG A 146 7.89 13.10 17.89
N MET A 147 7.14 12.00 17.79
CA MET A 147 6.05 11.88 16.81
C MET A 147 4.93 12.87 17.08
N ILE A 148 4.47 13.00 18.33
CA ILE A 148 3.44 13.97 18.71
C ILE A 148 3.90 15.40 18.50
N PHE A 149 5.13 15.74 18.88
CA PHE A 149 5.67 17.08 18.67
C PHE A 149 5.67 17.45 17.17
N THR A 150 6.15 16.54 16.32
CA THR A 150 6.15 16.71 14.86
C THR A 150 4.73 16.83 14.31
N ALA A 151 3.83 15.96 14.76
CA ALA A 151 2.42 15.96 14.35
C ALA A 151 1.72 17.27 14.72
N CYS A 152 1.90 17.75 15.95
CA CYS A 152 1.34 19.02 16.41
C CYS A 152 1.89 20.22 15.64
N ALA A 153 3.19 20.23 15.31
CA ALA A 153 3.79 21.28 14.49
C ALA A 153 3.21 21.30 13.06
N LEU A 154 3.06 20.12 12.44
CA LEU A 154 2.43 19.99 11.12
C LEU A 154 0.97 20.43 11.13
N VAL A 155 0.18 19.97 12.11
CA VAL A 155 -1.21 20.39 12.27
C VAL A 155 -1.29 21.89 12.46
N ALA A 156 -0.48 22.49 13.35
CA ALA A 156 -0.46 23.93 13.58
C ALA A 156 -0.13 24.71 12.29
N GLU A 157 0.88 24.28 11.51
CA GLU A 157 1.20 24.92 10.22
C GLU A 157 0.04 24.81 9.23
N ARG A 158 -0.63 23.65 9.18
CA ARG A 158 -1.82 23.44 8.33
C ARG A 158 -3.00 24.35 8.71
N TYR A 159 -3.10 24.72 9.98
CA TYR A 159 -4.13 25.63 10.51
C TYR A 159 -3.67 27.08 10.63
N GLY A 160 -2.54 27.43 10.02
CA GLY A 160 -2.12 28.82 9.79
C GLY A 160 -1.21 29.40 10.85
N ALA A 161 -0.46 28.57 11.59
CA ALA A 161 0.56 29.06 12.55
C ALA A 161 1.62 29.95 11.88
N GLY A 162 1.93 29.69 10.60
CA GLY A 162 2.91 30.45 9.83
C GLY A 162 4.31 30.34 10.44
N LEU A 163 4.75 29.11 10.72
CA LEU A 163 5.98 28.79 11.45
C LEU A 163 7.23 29.49 10.88
N ARG A 164 7.30 29.70 9.55
CA ARG A 164 8.43 30.46 8.94
C ARG A 164 8.65 31.84 9.54
N ARG A 165 7.59 32.49 10.03
CA ARG A 165 7.67 33.83 10.67
C ARG A 165 8.27 33.79 12.06
N LEU A 166 8.36 32.60 12.66
CA LEU A 166 8.90 32.38 14.00
C LEU A 166 10.40 32.06 14.00
N LYS A 167 11.04 32.04 12.85
CA LYS A 167 12.49 31.88 12.75
C LYS A 167 13.20 32.97 13.55
N ASN A 168 14.24 32.61 14.27
CA ASN A 168 15.03 33.46 15.15
C ASN A 168 14.28 33.99 16.38
N MET A 169 13.08 33.44 16.68
CA MET A 169 12.31 33.82 17.85
C MET A 169 12.44 32.75 18.93
N GLY A 170 13.36 32.44 19.56
CA GLY A 170 13.53 31.49 20.66
C GLY A 170 12.49 30.38 20.84
N TYR A 171 12.86 29.34 21.52
CA TYR A 171 12.06 28.14 21.70
C TYR A 171 10.66 28.39 22.30
N ALA A 172 10.58 29.23 23.36
CA ALA A 172 9.31 29.47 24.03
C ALA A 172 8.25 30.08 23.10
N THR A 173 8.64 31.01 22.21
CA THR A 173 7.73 31.64 21.25
C THR A 173 7.26 30.58 20.22
N PHE A 174 8.16 29.78 19.72
CA PHE A 174 7.85 28.71 18.78
C PHE A 174 6.88 27.68 19.40
N HIS A 175 7.18 27.17 20.59
CA HIS A 175 6.34 26.21 21.30
C HIS A 175 4.93 26.78 21.60
N THR A 176 4.86 28.02 22.10
CA THR A 176 3.60 28.69 22.40
C THR A 176 2.77 28.92 21.13
N ALA A 177 3.38 29.22 20.00
CA ALA A 177 2.67 29.42 18.73
C ALA A 177 1.99 28.13 18.24
N ILE A 178 2.64 26.98 18.35
CA ILE A 178 2.01 25.70 18.05
C ILE A 178 0.81 25.47 18.96
N HIS A 179 1.01 25.57 20.28
CA HIS A 179 -0.04 25.33 21.26
C HIS A 179 -1.23 26.30 21.09
N SER A 180 -0.98 27.58 20.90
CA SER A 180 -2.05 28.59 20.75
C SER A 180 -2.83 28.43 19.45
N THR A 181 -2.16 28.00 18.36
CA THR A 181 -2.84 27.73 17.09
C THR A 181 -3.77 26.53 17.22
N LEU A 182 -3.31 25.45 17.86
CA LEU A 182 -4.14 24.28 18.13
C LEU A 182 -5.33 24.63 19.03
N SER A 183 -5.09 25.37 20.12
CA SER A 183 -6.15 25.83 21.06
C SER A 183 -7.20 26.69 20.36
N LYS A 184 -6.77 27.63 19.52
CA LYS A 184 -7.69 28.50 18.75
C LYS A 184 -8.51 27.67 17.74
N SER A 185 -7.90 26.71 17.09
CA SER A 185 -8.61 25.83 16.15
C SER A 185 -9.67 24.97 16.85
N LEU A 186 -9.49 24.66 18.13
CA LEU A 186 -10.49 24.01 18.98
C LEU A 186 -11.73 24.91 19.23
N GLU A 187 -11.52 26.18 19.52
CA GLU A 187 -12.61 27.12 19.80
C GLU A 187 -13.53 27.31 18.60
N ASP A 188 -12.96 27.36 17.41
CA ASP A 188 -13.69 27.55 16.14
C ASP A 188 -14.54 26.32 15.71
N SER A 189 -14.34 25.14 16.31
CA SER A 189 -14.84 23.89 15.77
C SER A 189 -15.31 22.89 16.84
N ARG A 190 -16.38 23.23 17.56
CA ARG A 190 -16.95 22.43 18.69
C ARG A 190 -17.21 20.94 18.39
N LYS A 191 -17.35 20.51 17.14
CA LYS A 191 -17.51 19.08 16.76
C LYS A 191 -16.19 18.35 16.51
N GLN A 192 -15.08 19.06 16.39
CA GLN A 192 -13.73 18.51 16.20
C GLN A 192 -12.95 18.42 17.52
N ASN A 193 -13.53 18.89 18.60
CA ASN A 193 -12.87 19.14 19.89
C ASN A 193 -12.08 17.92 20.40
N ALA A 194 -12.67 16.73 20.38
CA ALA A 194 -12.03 15.55 20.97
C ALA A 194 -10.67 15.18 20.33
N LYS A 195 -10.51 15.37 19.01
CA LYS A 195 -9.25 15.05 18.30
C LYS A 195 -8.14 16.05 18.58
N ILE A 196 -8.50 17.34 18.64
CA ILE A 196 -7.53 18.40 18.94
C ILE A 196 -7.25 18.43 20.44
N ASP A 197 -8.24 18.16 21.29
CA ASP A 197 -8.05 18.07 22.74
C ASP A 197 -7.00 17.03 23.11
N ILE A 198 -7.10 15.82 22.55
CA ILE A 198 -6.10 14.79 22.83
C ILE A 198 -4.70 15.19 22.35
N LEU A 199 -4.58 15.87 21.21
CA LEU A 199 -3.29 16.35 20.73
C LEU A 199 -2.70 17.42 21.63
N LEU A 200 -3.53 18.33 22.15
CA LEU A 200 -3.10 19.37 23.11
C LEU A 200 -2.67 18.78 24.44
N GLU A 201 -3.41 17.79 24.96
CA GLU A 201 -3.03 17.06 26.17
C GLU A 201 -1.67 16.39 25.98
N GLU A 202 -1.54 15.56 24.94
CA GLU A 202 -0.29 14.84 24.65
C GLU A 202 0.88 15.79 24.37
N TYR A 203 0.64 16.90 23.68
CA TYR A 203 1.67 17.92 23.43
C TYR A 203 2.11 18.62 24.72
N SER A 204 1.17 18.91 25.61
CA SER A 204 1.45 19.59 26.92
C SER A 204 2.24 18.69 27.88
N ASP A 205 2.10 17.37 27.75
CA ASP A 205 2.82 16.39 28.56
C ASP A 205 4.28 16.17 28.12
N ILE A 206 4.66 16.70 26.97
CA ILE A 206 6.03 16.59 26.48
C ILE A 206 6.99 17.41 27.35
N LYS A 207 7.73 16.72 28.22
CA LYS A 207 8.81 17.34 28.99
C LYS A 207 10.03 17.53 28.07
N MET A 208 10.32 18.79 27.80
CA MET A 208 11.46 19.15 26.95
C MET A 208 12.51 19.90 27.77
N ASN A 209 13.77 19.60 27.48
CA ASN A 209 14.82 20.53 27.77
C ASN A 209 14.71 21.67 26.75
N THR A 210 14.57 22.89 27.21
CA THR A 210 14.58 24.06 26.32
C THR A 210 15.90 24.08 25.57
N THR A 211 15.85 24.06 24.25
CA THR A 211 17.06 24.23 23.44
C THR A 211 17.28 25.71 23.17
N ASP A 212 18.48 26.21 23.46
CA ASP A 212 18.92 27.54 23.07
C ASP A 212 19.57 27.54 21.66
N ASN A 213 19.61 26.35 20.99
CA ASN A 213 20.15 26.21 19.64
C ASN A 213 19.14 26.77 18.62
N GLN A 214 19.26 28.06 18.32
CA GLN A 214 18.42 28.76 17.37
C GLN A 214 18.46 28.16 15.97
N GLN A 215 19.61 27.64 15.55
CA GLN A 215 19.72 27.02 14.23
C GLN A 215 18.89 25.72 14.16
N ALA A 216 18.91 24.90 15.20
CA ALA A 216 18.10 23.70 15.27
C ALA A 216 16.59 24.00 15.20
N ILE A 217 16.14 25.08 15.85
CA ILE A 217 14.75 25.54 15.77
C ILE A 217 14.40 25.98 14.33
N ASN A 218 15.27 26.75 13.69
CA ASN A 218 15.09 27.22 12.33
C ASN A 218 15.04 26.06 11.32
N ASP A 219 15.95 25.10 11.48
CA ASP A 219 16.01 23.91 10.63
C ASP A 219 14.75 23.04 10.77
N PHE A 220 14.29 22.83 12.02
CA PHE A 220 13.05 22.10 12.27
C PHE A 220 11.83 22.81 11.63
N ILE A 221 11.74 24.13 11.74
CA ILE A 221 10.69 24.93 11.10
C ILE A 221 10.72 24.71 9.58
N ASP A 222 11.90 24.80 8.96
CA ASP A 222 12.03 24.59 7.51
C ASP A 222 11.57 23.22 7.06
N TRP A 223 11.96 22.16 7.77
CA TRP A 223 11.57 20.80 7.46
C TRP A 223 10.06 20.57 7.61
N ILE A 224 9.44 21.10 8.68
CA ILE A 224 7.99 21.01 8.90
C ILE A 224 7.22 21.74 7.79
N VAL A 225 7.66 22.96 7.45
CA VAL A 225 6.97 23.75 6.43
C VAL A 225 7.11 23.10 5.05
N GLU A 226 8.29 22.57 4.71
CA GLU A 226 8.52 21.85 3.45
C GLU A 226 7.59 20.63 3.33
N ILE A 227 7.46 19.81 4.39
CA ILE A 227 6.50 18.69 4.40
C ILE A 227 5.05 19.18 4.28
N SER A 228 4.69 20.24 5.00
CA SER A 228 3.35 20.83 4.92
C SER A 228 3.01 21.33 3.51
N GLU A 229 3.98 21.92 2.79
CA GLU A 229 3.82 22.36 1.42
C GLU A 229 3.64 21.17 0.46
N CYS A 230 4.38 20.08 0.65
CA CYS A 230 4.18 18.83 -0.11
C CYS A 230 2.75 18.28 0.07
N VAL A 231 2.27 18.21 1.32
CA VAL A 231 0.90 17.75 1.64
C VAL A 231 -0.18 18.67 1.05
N ASN A 232 0.12 19.96 0.86
CA ASN A 232 -0.78 20.92 0.25
C ASN A 232 -0.79 20.89 -1.29
N SER A 233 0.14 20.20 -1.91
CA SER A 233 0.24 20.17 -3.36
C SER A 233 -0.96 19.45 -3.99
N ASN A 234 -1.32 19.83 -5.21
CA ASN A 234 -2.35 19.13 -5.98
C ASN A 234 -1.94 17.70 -6.40
N GLU A 235 -0.70 17.34 -6.12
CA GLU A 235 -0.09 16.05 -6.43
C GLU A 235 -0.20 15.06 -5.27
N TRP A 236 -0.62 15.54 -4.10
CA TRP A 236 -0.85 14.69 -2.93
C TRP A 236 -1.92 13.63 -3.19
N ARG A 237 -1.57 12.36 -2.98
CA ARG A 237 -2.42 11.20 -3.28
C ARG A 237 -2.90 10.44 -2.04
N GLY A 238 -2.88 11.09 -0.89
CA GLY A 238 -3.26 10.46 0.37
C GLY A 238 -2.15 9.57 0.93
N GLU A 239 -0.90 9.99 0.80
CA GLU A 239 0.21 9.36 1.49
C GLU A 239 0.03 9.51 3.01
N ASP A 240 0.24 8.41 3.73
CA ASP A 240 0.13 8.37 5.19
C ASP A 240 1.38 9.01 5.83
N VAL A 241 1.34 10.32 6.06
CA VAL A 241 2.46 11.08 6.65
C VAL A 241 2.84 10.53 8.02
N MET A 242 1.85 10.21 8.85
CA MET A 242 2.14 9.71 10.19
C MET A 242 2.67 8.28 10.17
N GLY A 243 2.24 7.46 9.22
CA GLY A 243 2.82 6.14 8.97
C GLY A 243 4.29 6.23 8.50
N ILE A 244 4.62 7.21 7.66
CA ILE A 244 6.01 7.49 7.26
C ILE A 244 6.86 7.87 8.49
N PHE A 245 6.38 8.79 9.32
CA PHE A 245 7.08 9.17 10.56
C PHE A 245 7.23 8.00 11.52
N PHE A 246 6.18 7.22 11.71
CA PHE A 246 6.23 6.06 12.58
C PHE A 246 7.27 5.05 12.11
N ASN A 247 7.29 4.73 10.83
CA ASN A 247 8.25 3.79 10.26
C ASN A 247 9.70 4.29 10.40
N GLU A 248 9.96 5.56 10.08
CA GLU A 248 11.29 6.14 10.19
C GLU A 248 11.74 6.26 11.65
N PHE A 249 10.87 6.71 12.55
CA PHE A 249 11.20 6.90 13.96
C PHE A 249 11.43 5.56 14.69
N ASN A 250 10.72 4.50 14.32
CA ASN A 250 10.89 3.15 14.90
C ASN A 250 12.03 2.33 14.26
N ARG A 251 12.67 2.85 13.22
CA ARG A 251 13.71 2.15 12.46
C ARG A 251 14.82 1.52 13.30
N TYR A 252 15.15 2.11 14.44
CA TYR A 252 16.22 1.66 15.32
C TYR A 252 15.73 0.89 16.54
N LYS A 253 14.40 0.72 16.73
CA LYS A 253 13.89 -0.14 17.80
C LYS A 253 14.15 -1.61 17.51
N LYS A 254 14.49 -2.37 18.55
CA LYS A 254 14.56 -3.84 18.43
C LYS A 254 13.18 -4.39 18.06
N LYS A 255 13.15 -5.30 17.09
CA LYS A 255 11.92 -5.90 16.53
C LYS A 255 10.95 -6.51 17.54
N SER A 256 11.43 -6.90 18.74
CA SER A 256 10.62 -7.49 19.82
C SER A 256 9.70 -6.50 20.55
N GLU A 257 9.91 -5.20 20.39
CA GLU A 257 9.14 -4.16 21.09
C GLU A 257 8.07 -3.51 20.19
N ALA A 258 8.11 -3.78 18.87
CA ALA A 258 7.18 -3.22 17.91
C ALA A 258 5.98 -4.17 17.71
N GLY A 259 5.08 -4.23 18.69
CA GLY A 259 3.82 -5.00 18.56
C GLY A 259 2.84 -4.46 17.51
N GLN A 260 3.17 -3.38 16.83
CA GLN A 260 2.33 -2.72 15.83
C GLN A 260 3.03 -2.74 14.48
N VAL A 261 2.32 -3.26 13.46
CA VAL A 261 2.79 -3.36 12.08
C VAL A 261 1.92 -2.45 11.23
N PHE A 262 2.52 -1.40 10.67
CA PHE A 262 1.81 -0.51 9.75
C PHE A 262 1.69 -1.16 8.37
N THR A 263 0.54 -1.00 7.75
CA THR A 263 0.29 -1.53 6.41
C THR A 263 1.07 -0.70 5.38
N PRO A 264 1.87 -1.32 4.51
CA PRO A 264 2.53 -0.60 3.43
C PRO A 264 1.51 0.14 2.55
N GLU A 265 1.84 1.37 2.17
CA GLU A 265 0.92 2.25 1.44
C GLU A 265 0.42 1.65 0.12
N HIS A 266 1.28 0.94 -0.61
CA HIS A 266 0.89 0.28 -1.86
C HIS A 266 -0.16 -0.82 -1.63
N ILE A 267 -0.16 -1.46 -0.47
CA ILE A 267 -1.18 -2.47 -0.09
C ILE A 267 -2.48 -1.80 0.34
N THR A 268 -2.43 -0.63 0.99
CA THR A 268 -3.67 0.10 1.32
C THR A 268 -4.41 0.54 0.05
N ASP A 269 -3.69 1.01 -0.97
CA ASP A 269 -4.26 1.37 -2.27
C ASP A 269 -4.78 0.13 -3.03
N PHE A 270 -4.01 -0.96 -3.01
CA PHE A 270 -4.43 -2.22 -3.60
C PHE A 270 -5.73 -2.76 -2.97
N MET A 271 -5.85 -2.75 -1.64
CA MET A 271 -7.07 -3.18 -0.95
C MET A 271 -8.28 -2.29 -1.29
N TYR A 272 -8.08 -0.98 -1.41
CA TYR A 272 -9.10 -0.05 -1.90
C TYR A 272 -9.65 -0.49 -3.27
N LYS A 273 -8.74 -0.82 -4.20
CA LYS A 273 -9.09 -1.19 -5.58
C LYS A 273 -9.77 -2.57 -5.68
N ILE A 274 -9.27 -3.59 -4.96
CA ILE A 274 -9.85 -4.94 -5.03
C ILE A 274 -11.24 -5.06 -4.40
N LEU A 275 -11.61 -4.13 -3.50
CA LEU A 275 -12.98 -4.00 -3.00
C LEU A 275 -13.87 -3.12 -3.87
N ASP A 276 -13.34 -2.55 -4.96
CA ASP A 276 -14.05 -1.62 -5.83
C ASP A 276 -14.72 -0.48 -5.02
N VAL A 277 -13.92 0.12 -4.13
CA VAL A 277 -14.37 1.25 -3.31
C VAL A 277 -14.56 2.47 -4.21
N ASN A 278 -15.64 3.21 -4.03
CA ASN A 278 -15.97 4.40 -4.79
C ASN A 278 -16.37 5.56 -3.87
N LYS A 279 -16.58 6.74 -4.45
CA LYS A 279 -16.87 7.98 -3.72
C LYS A 279 -18.15 7.96 -2.87
N ASP A 280 -19.06 7.01 -3.12
CA ASP A 280 -20.35 6.90 -2.44
C ASP A 280 -20.33 5.86 -1.30
N ASP A 281 -19.19 5.15 -1.13
CA ASP A 281 -19.00 4.15 -0.08
C ASP A 281 -18.75 4.76 1.31
N TYR A 282 -19.04 3.98 2.35
CA TYR A 282 -18.78 4.29 3.76
C TYR A 282 -17.76 3.29 4.31
N ILE A 283 -16.59 3.78 4.68
CA ILE A 283 -15.41 2.98 4.99
C ILE A 283 -15.22 2.85 6.50
N LEU A 284 -15.04 1.62 6.97
CA LEU A 284 -14.64 1.33 8.35
C LEU A 284 -13.24 0.72 8.40
N ASP A 285 -12.40 1.23 9.31
CA ASP A 285 -11.22 0.55 9.82
C ASP A 285 -11.33 0.45 11.36
N ALA A 286 -11.67 -0.74 11.87
CA ALA A 286 -11.88 -0.96 13.30
C ALA A 286 -10.57 -1.17 14.11
N THR A 287 -9.42 -1.05 13.46
CA THR A 287 -8.07 -1.09 14.06
C THR A 287 -7.15 -0.12 13.33
N CYS A 288 -7.58 1.15 13.26
CA CYS A 288 -7.10 2.07 12.24
C CYS A 288 -5.63 2.48 12.37
N GLY A 289 -4.97 2.20 13.49
CA GLY A 289 -3.58 2.58 13.67
C GLY A 289 -3.41 4.10 13.48
N SER A 290 -2.47 4.51 12.62
CA SER A 290 -2.29 5.92 12.22
C SER A 290 -3.39 6.47 11.29
N GLY A 291 -4.34 5.65 10.86
CA GLY A 291 -5.39 6.03 9.92
C GLY A 291 -5.02 5.86 8.44
N GLY A 292 -3.99 5.08 8.12
CA GLY A 292 -3.46 4.94 6.77
C GLY A 292 -4.50 4.51 5.73
N PHE A 293 -5.36 3.51 6.04
CA PHE A 293 -6.47 3.13 5.15
C PHE A 293 -7.48 4.26 4.95
N LEU A 294 -7.82 4.97 6.01
CA LEU A 294 -8.80 6.06 5.95
C LEU A 294 -8.29 7.25 5.14
N VAL A 295 -7.01 7.63 5.32
CA VAL A 295 -6.38 8.70 4.53
C VAL A 295 -6.32 8.33 3.04
N LYS A 296 -5.94 7.10 2.72
CA LYS A 296 -5.88 6.62 1.34
C LYS A 296 -7.27 6.57 0.71
N ALA A 297 -8.27 6.02 1.41
CA ALA A 297 -9.65 5.98 0.95
C ALA A 297 -10.19 7.39 0.70
N MET A 298 -10.00 8.31 1.66
CA MET A 298 -10.39 9.71 1.53
C MET A 298 -9.82 10.37 0.28
N ALA A 299 -8.51 10.21 0.05
CA ALA A 299 -7.85 10.83 -1.10
C ALA A 299 -8.38 10.28 -2.44
N ASN A 300 -8.60 8.97 -2.53
CA ASN A 300 -9.11 8.32 -3.73
C ASN A 300 -10.58 8.70 -3.99
N MET A 301 -11.44 8.67 -2.98
CA MET A 301 -12.85 9.06 -3.07
C MET A 301 -13.02 10.53 -3.47
N ILE A 302 -12.25 11.44 -2.86
CA ILE A 302 -12.27 12.86 -3.21
C ILE A 302 -11.78 13.08 -4.65
N ARG A 303 -10.75 12.36 -5.10
CA ARG A 303 -10.27 12.43 -6.48
C ARG A 303 -11.35 11.97 -7.46
N GLU A 304 -12.02 10.87 -7.18
CA GLU A 304 -13.14 10.36 -7.98
C GLU A 304 -14.32 11.36 -8.02
N ALA A 305 -14.57 12.05 -6.91
CA ALA A 305 -15.61 13.07 -6.82
C ALA A 305 -15.30 14.37 -7.59
N GLY A 306 -14.07 14.52 -8.14
CA GLY A 306 -13.65 15.71 -8.90
C GLY A 306 -12.61 16.58 -8.20
N GLY A 307 -12.04 16.09 -7.09
CA GLY A 307 -10.95 16.74 -6.35
C GLY A 307 -11.40 17.52 -5.11
N MET A 308 -10.45 18.14 -4.44
CA MET A 308 -10.64 18.83 -3.15
C MET A 308 -11.65 19.98 -3.16
N GLN A 309 -11.95 20.53 -4.33
CA GLN A 309 -12.91 21.62 -4.52
C GLN A 309 -14.31 21.11 -4.88
N ALA A 310 -14.52 19.81 -5.01
CA ALA A 310 -15.83 19.23 -5.26
C ALA A 310 -16.73 19.36 -4.02
N ASP A 311 -18.02 19.61 -4.24
CA ASP A 311 -19.00 19.67 -3.14
C ASP A 311 -19.01 18.40 -2.31
N ALA A 312 -18.84 17.23 -2.95
CA ALA A 312 -18.77 15.94 -2.29
C ALA A 312 -17.53 15.76 -1.37
N ALA A 313 -16.46 16.55 -1.55
CA ALA A 313 -15.25 16.40 -0.72
C ALA A 313 -15.52 16.66 0.77
N ALA A 314 -16.37 17.63 1.09
CA ALA A 314 -16.77 17.92 2.47
C ALA A 314 -17.63 16.82 3.08
N GLU A 315 -18.52 16.23 2.29
CA GLU A 315 -19.37 15.09 2.68
C GLU A 315 -18.54 13.84 2.94
N ILE A 316 -17.65 13.49 2.02
CA ILE A 316 -16.72 12.34 2.18
C ILE A 316 -15.96 12.46 3.50
N LYS A 317 -15.34 13.61 3.76
CA LYS A 317 -14.61 13.87 5.01
C LYS A 317 -15.47 13.77 6.26
N SER A 318 -16.73 14.20 6.18
CA SER A 318 -17.58 14.30 7.36
C SER A 318 -18.28 13.01 7.72
N ASN A 319 -18.64 12.18 6.71
CA ASN A 319 -19.63 11.12 6.90
C ASN A 319 -19.24 9.78 6.31
N HIS A 320 -18.18 9.68 5.49
CA HIS A 320 -17.85 8.44 4.80
C HIS A 320 -16.73 7.62 5.46
N LEU A 321 -16.04 8.16 6.46
CA LEU A 321 -14.85 7.54 7.05
C LEU A 321 -15.06 7.29 8.54
N TYR A 322 -14.83 6.05 8.98
CA TYR A 322 -15.02 5.60 10.36
C TYR A 322 -13.80 4.82 10.83
N GLY A 323 -13.30 5.11 12.01
CA GLY A 323 -12.13 4.44 12.58
C GLY A 323 -12.28 4.15 14.07
N ILE A 324 -11.72 3.02 14.49
CA ILE A 324 -11.55 2.67 15.91
C ILE A 324 -10.07 2.39 16.14
N GLU A 325 -9.52 2.96 17.22
CA GLU A 325 -8.19 2.61 17.70
C GLU A 325 -8.24 2.44 19.23
N PHE A 326 -7.59 1.38 19.71
CA PHE A 326 -7.58 1.05 21.13
C PHE A 326 -6.53 1.83 21.91
N ASP A 327 -5.32 1.91 21.34
CA ASP A 327 -4.18 2.53 21.98
C ASP A 327 -4.30 4.06 21.91
N ARG A 328 -4.22 4.73 23.08
CA ARG A 328 -4.39 6.18 23.19
C ARG A 328 -3.34 6.95 22.39
N GLU A 329 -2.09 6.50 22.45
CA GLU A 329 -0.98 7.16 21.77
C GLU A 329 -1.14 7.07 20.25
N ILE A 330 -1.53 5.90 19.74
CA ILE A 330 -1.75 5.68 18.32
C ILE A 330 -3.02 6.39 17.85
N TYR A 331 -4.07 6.42 18.68
CA TYR A 331 -5.27 7.20 18.40
C TYR A 331 -4.95 8.69 18.23
N ALA A 332 -4.07 9.26 19.08
CA ALA A 332 -3.63 10.65 18.92
C ALA A 332 -2.90 10.87 17.58
N LEU A 333 -2.06 9.92 17.16
CA LEU A 333 -1.41 10.00 15.85
C LEU A 333 -2.41 9.89 14.69
N ALA A 334 -3.45 9.03 14.80
CA ALA A 334 -4.53 8.96 13.81
C ALA A 334 -5.28 10.29 13.71
N CYS A 335 -5.62 10.89 14.84
CA CYS A 335 -6.24 12.22 14.89
C CYS A 335 -5.39 13.28 14.19
N ALA A 336 -4.07 13.30 14.47
CA ALA A 336 -3.14 14.22 13.82
C ALA A 336 -3.09 13.99 12.30
N ASN A 337 -3.01 12.73 11.87
CA ASN A 337 -2.96 12.38 10.45
C ASN A 337 -4.19 12.91 9.70
N MET A 338 -5.38 12.67 10.23
CA MET A 338 -6.61 13.19 9.64
C MET A 338 -6.64 14.72 9.60
N LEU A 339 -6.18 15.39 10.68
CA LEU A 339 -6.11 16.86 10.75
C LEU A 339 -5.09 17.44 9.77
N ILE A 340 -3.92 16.81 9.58
CA ILE A 340 -2.92 17.18 8.55
C ILE A 340 -3.56 17.21 7.17
N HIS A 341 -4.46 16.29 6.87
CA HIS A 341 -5.22 16.24 5.62
C HIS A 341 -6.46 17.14 5.61
N LYS A 342 -6.60 18.06 6.59
CA LYS A 342 -7.76 18.95 6.77
C LYS A 342 -9.08 18.18 6.88
N ASP A 343 -9.02 16.98 7.44
CA ASP A 343 -10.17 16.22 7.83
C ASP A 343 -10.30 16.17 9.36
N GLY A 344 -10.95 17.17 9.90
CA GLY A 344 -11.28 17.21 11.32
C GLY A 344 -12.61 16.53 11.66
N LYS A 345 -13.34 16.03 10.66
CA LYS A 345 -14.71 15.53 10.85
C LYS A 345 -14.81 14.01 10.80
N THR A 346 -13.79 13.30 10.36
CA THR A 346 -13.76 11.83 10.35
C THR A 346 -14.17 11.27 11.71
N ASN A 347 -15.03 10.27 11.68
CA ASN A 347 -15.55 9.63 12.89
C ASN A 347 -14.52 8.63 13.42
N LEU A 348 -13.54 9.12 14.17
CA LEU A 348 -12.57 8.32 14.91
C LEU A 348 -12.97 8.20 16.37
N GLU A 349 -12.87 7.00 16.92
CA GLU A 349 -13.19 6.71 18.33
C GLU A 349 -12.07 5.93 19.00
N GLN A 350 -11.72 6.33 20.22
CA GLN A 350 -10.79 5.55 21.05
C GLN A 350 -11.58 4.46 21.78
N MET A 351 -11.59 3.25 21.23
CA MET A 351 -12.33 2.12 21.78
C MET A 351 -11.62 0.80 21.51
N ASP A 352 -11.95 -0.20 22.32
CA ASP A 352 -11.56 -1.59 22.05
C ASP A 352 -12.60 -2.27 21.15
N ALA A 353 -12.23 -2.60 19.91
CA ALA A 353 -13.09 -3.24 18.92
C ALA A 353 -13.63 -4.62 19.36
N ARG A 354 -13.12 -5.19 20.46
CA ARG A 354 -13.60 -6.45 21.05
C ARG A 354 -14.82 -6.28 21.94
N THR A 355 -15.20 -5.05 22.29
CA THR A 355 -16.20 -4.74 23.32
C THR A 355 -17.59 -4.45 22.73
N ASP A 356 -18.61 -4.62 23.56
CA ASP A 356 -20.00 -4.33 23.18
C ASP A 356 -20.24 -2.85 22.82
N PRO A 357 -19.61 -1.85 23.47
CA PRO A 357 -19.72 -0.46 23.03
C PRO A 357 -19.25 -0.25 21.59
N ALA A 358 -18.11 -0.83 21.21
CA ALA A 358 -17.59 -0.76 19.84
C ALA A 358 -18.54 -1.47 18.84
N CYS A 359 -19.06 -2.65 19.21
CA CYS A 359 -20.05 -3.36 18.41
C CYS A 359 -21.32 -2.51 18.17
N LYS A 360 -21.87 -1.87 19.20
CA LYS A 360 -23.03 -0.98 19.09
C LYS A 360 -22.74 0.23 18.21
N TRP A 361 -21.54 0.79 18.35
CA TRP A 361 -21.10 1.93 17.54
C TRP A 361 -21.00 1.55 16.06
N MET A 362 -20.32 0.44 15.71
CA MET A 362 -20.24 -0.05 14.34
C MET A 362 -21.63 -0.30 13.74
N LYS A 363 -22.52 -0.96 14.48
CA LYS A 363 -23.89 -1.26 14.06
C LYS A 363 -24.73 -0.02 13.77
N SER A 364 -24.41 1.12 14.37
CA SER A 364 -25.09 2.40 14.16
C SER A 364 -24.64 3.14 12.90
N LYS A 365 -23.64 2.64 12.17
CA LYS A 365 -23.04 3.32 11.01
C LYS A 365 -23.46 2.65 9.69
N PRO A 366 -23.60 3.42 8.60
CA PRO A 366 -23.99 2.91 7.29
C PRO A 366 -22.82 2.31 6.52
N ILE A 367 -22.02 1.46 7.14
CA ILE A 367 -20.78 0.91 6.57
C ILE A 367 -21.09 0.07 5.32
N THR A 368 -20.38 0.30 4.23
CA THR A 368 -20.46 -0.48 2.99
C THR A 368 -19.19 -1.26 2.70
N LYS A 369 -18.04 -0.76 3.19
CA LYS A 369 -16.74 -1.40 3.00
C LYS A 369 -15.92 -1.38 4.29
N VAL A 370 -15.18 -2.46 4.52
CA VAL A 370 -14.20 -2.55 5.62
C VAL A 370 -12.81 -2.81 5.05
N LEU A 371 -11.85 -1.98 5.45
CA LEU A 371 -10.43 -2.14 5.13
C LEU A 371 -9.68 -2.21 6.46
N MET A 372 -9.07 -3.34 6.78
CA MET A 372 -8.51 -3.53 8.12
C MET A 372 -7.26 -4.41 8.12
N ASN A 373 -6.27 -4.00 8.92
CA ASN A 373 -5.11 -4.81 9.29
C ASN A 373 -5.08 -4.97 10.82
N PRO A 374 -5.79 -5.97 11.39
CA PRO A 374 -5.90 -6.12 12.84
C PRO A 374 -4.60 -6.68 13.46
N PRO A 375 -4.39 -6.51 14.76
CA PRO A 375 -3.23 -7.09 15.45
C PRO A 375 -3.24 -8.62 15.35
N TYR A 376 -2.11 -9.22 14.95
CA TYR A 376 -2.03 -10.67 14.64
C TYR A 376 -1.97 -11.57 15.86
N GLU A 377 -1.50 -11.06 16.99
CA GLU A 377 -1.29 -11.85 18.20
C GLU A 377 -2.62 -12.27 18.84
N ASN A 378 -2.68 -13.52 19.28
CA ASN A 378 -3.87 -14.08 19.94
C ASN A 378 -4.26 -13.33 21.22
N LYS A 379 -3.26 -12.78 21.96
CA LYS A 379 -3.51 -11.99 23.18
C LYS A 379 -4.35 -10.74 22.92
N TYR A 380 -4.29 -10.18 21.71
CA TYR A 380 -5.11 -9.04 21.30
C TYR A 380 -6.45 -9.45 20.67
N GLY A 381 -6.73 -10.75 20.57
CA GLY A 381 -8.02 -11.25 20.14
C GLY A 381 -8.34 -10.99 18.65
N CYS A 382 -7.36 -11.10 17.76
CA CYS A 382 -7.49 -10.87 16.32
C CYS A 382 -8.81 -11.41 15.73
N MET A 383 -9.09 -12.70 15.90
CA MET A 383 -10.31 -13.31 15.35
C MET A 383 -11.60 -12.85 16.05
N LYS A 384 -11.52 -12.39 17.29
CA LYS A 384 -12.67 -11.77 17.98
C LYS A 384 -13.00 -10.40 17.36
N ILE A 385 -11.98 -9.62 17.00
CA ILE A 385 -12.18 -8.35 16.30
C ILE A 385 -12.82 -8.60 14.93
N VAL A 386 -12.29 -9.54 14.15
CA VAL A 386 -12.83 -9.91 12.82
C VAL A 386 -14.30 -10.34 12.93
N GLU A 387 -14.63 -11.25 13.87
CA GLU A 387 -16.00 -11.71 14.12
C GLU A 387 -16.92 -10.54 14.51
N ASN A 388 -16.49 -9.68 15.46
CA ASN A 388 -17.27 -8.51 15.87
C ASN A 388 -17.54 -7.53 14.72
N VAL A 389 -16.56 -7.28 13.86
CA VAL A 389 -16.73 -6.41 12.69
C VAL A 389 -17.77 -7.03 11.75
N LEU A 390 -17.60 -8.30 11.38
CA LEU A 390 -18.52 -8.99 10.46
C LEU A 390 -19.96 -9.03 11.01
N ASP A 391 -20.14 -9.29 12.31
CA ASP A 391 -21.45 -9.38 12.96
C ASP A 391 -22.15 -8.01 13.12
N ASN A 392 -21.42 -6.90 13.06
CA ASN A 392 -21.93 -5.57 13.39
C ASN A 392 -21.84 -4.53 12.28
N VAL A 393 -21.48 -4.93 11.07
CA VAL A 393 -21.66 -4.11 9.86
C VAL A 393 -22.95 -4.53 9.13
N PRO A 394 -23.53 -3.67 8.27
CA PRO A 394 -24.70 -4.05 7.48
C PRO A 394 -24.49 -5.30 6.62
N ALA A 395 -25.54 -6.04 6.34
CA ALA A 395 -25.49 -7.16 5.40
C ALA A 395 -24.99 -6.69 4.01
N HIS A 396 -24.26 -7.56 3.31
CA HIS A 396 -23.58 -7.29 2.02
C HIS A 396 -22.40 -6.33 2.09
N THR A 397 -22.00 -5.84 3.28
CA THR A 397 -20.74 -5.11 3.43
C THR A 397 -19.57 -5.99 3.01
N GLN A 398 -18.72 -5.48 2.12
CA GLN A 398 -17.49 -6.15 1.71
C GLN A 398 -16.38 -5.79 2.68
N CYS A 399 -15.74 -6.81 3.26
CA CYS A 399 -14.74 -6.65 4.31
C CYS A 399 -13.43 -7.30 3.88
N ALA A 400 -12.36 -6.52 3.77
CA ALA A 400 -11.02 -7.02 3.50
C ALA A 400 -10.15 -6.93 4.77
N PHE A 401 -9.58 -8.07 5.16
CA PHE A 401 -8.73 -8.19 6.32
C PHE A 401 -7.34 -8.71 5.93
N ILE A 402 -6.28 -8.04 6.36
CA ILE A 402 -4.93 -8.60 6.29
C ILE A 402 -4.71 -9.47 7.53
N LEU A 403 -4.53 -10.76 7.33
CA LEU A 403 -4.29 -11.71 8.41
C LEU A 403 -3.08 -12.60 8.06
N PRO A 404 -2.43 -13.23 9.07
CA PRO A 404 -1.49 -14.31 8.80
C PRO A 404 -2.10 -15.37 7.90
N ASP A 405 -1.36 -15.84 6.91
CA ASP A 405 -1.85 -16.69 5.82
C ASP A 405 -2.79 -17.82 6.26
N LYS A 406 -2.42 -18.57 7.30
CA LYS A 406 -3.25 -19.67 7.82
C LYS A 406 -4.06 -19.30 9.08
N LYS A 407 -4.38 -18.01 9.28
CA LYS A 407 -5.05 -17.54 10.51
C LYS A 407 -6.43 -18.16 10.69
N LEU A 408 -7.22 -18.27 9.62
CA LEU A 408 -8.57 -18.84 9.68
C LEU A 408 -8.53 -20.33 10.00
N GLU A 409 -7.60 -21.08 9.43
CA GLU A 409 -7.43 -22.52 9.69
C GLU A 409 -6.98 -22.81 11.14
N LYS A 410 -6.19 -21.88 11.73
CA LYS A 410 -5.71 -21.97 13.12
C LYS A 410 -6.72 -21.44 14.16
N ALA A 411 -7.80 -20.81 13.72
CA ALA A 411 -8.86 -20.37 14.62
C ALA A 411 -9.67 -21.56 15.18
N SER A 412 -10.41 -21.34 16.27
CA SER A 412 -11.22 -22.41 16.84
C SER A 412 -12.31 -22.84 15.82
N ARG A 413 -12.52 -24.15 15.68
CA ARG A 413 -13.53 -24.71 14.77
C ARG A 413 -14.92 -24.15 15.05
N ALA A 414 -15.27 -23.95 16.33
CA ALA A 414 -16.57 -23.39 16.71
C ALA A 414 -16.72 -21.94 16.23
N GLN A 415 -15.67 -21.13 16.34
CA GLN A 415 -15.65 -19.74 15.88
C GLN A 415 -15.78 -19.67 14.35
N MET A 416 -14.95 -20.45 13.62
CA MET A 416 -15.03 -20.47 12.17
C MET A 416 -16.39 -20.97 11.66
N LYS A 417 -16.98 -21.97 12.32
CA LYS A 417 -18.34 -22.43 11.97
C LYS A 417 -19.39 -21.32 12.14
N ARG A 418 -19.29 -20.48 13.19
CA ARG A 418 -20.20 -19.33 13.36
C ARG A 418 -19.97 -18.28 12.26
N ILE A 419 -18.69 -17.91 12.04
CA ILE A 419 -18.35 -16.93 11.00
C ILE A 419 -18.88 -17.37 9.64
N LEU A 420 -18.56 -18.59 9.18
CA LEU A 420 -18.97 -19.08 7.87
C LEU A 420 -20.47 -19.37 7.76
N LYS A 421 -21.17 -19.60 8.88
CA LYS A 421 -22.64 -19.69 8.88
C LYS A 421 -23.29 -18.35 8.53
N ASN A 422 -22.73 -17.25 9.00
CA ASN A 422 -23.32 -15.92 8.91
C ASN A 422 -22.69 -15.03 7.85
N HIS A 423 -21.43 -15.32 7.45
CA HIS A 423 -20.64 -14.49 6.54
C HIS A 423 -19.93 -15.37 5.51
N ARG A 424 -19.73 -14.84 4.31
CA ARG A 424 -19.16 -15.56 3.20
C ARG A 424 -17.73 -15.11 2.91
N LEU A 425 -16.78 -16.02 3.00
CA LEU A 425 -15.44 -15.83 2.43
C LEU A 425 -15.56 -15.89 0.90
N ARG A 426 -15.21 -14.79 0.23
CA ARG A 426 -15.33 -14.62 -1.22
C ARG A 426 -14.02 -14.83 -1.95
N LYS A 427 -12.95 -14.22 -1.41
CA LYS A 427 -11.65 -14.19 -2.06
C LYS A 427 -10.53 -14.23 -1.03
N VAL A 428 -9.42 -14.83 -1.40
CA VAL A 428 -8.16 -14.81 -0.64
C VAL A 428 -7.02 -14.49 -1.61
N ILE A 429 -6.18 -13.53 -1.28
CA ILE A 429 -4.93 -13.33 -1.98
C ILE A 429 -3.76 -13.47 -0.99
N LYS A 430 -2.93 -14.49 -1.22
CA LYS A 430 -1.69 -14.64 -0.48
C LYS A 430 -0.71 -13.57 -0.96
N LEU A 431 -0.10 -12.87 -0.01
CA LEU A 431 0.83 -11.77 -0.26
C LEU A 431 2.29 -12.27 -0.26
N PRO A 432 3.23 -11.49 -0.82
CA PRO A 432 4.65 -11.81 -0.78
C PRO A 432 5.17 -12.07 0.64
N GLU A 433 6.06 -13.04 0.80
CA GLU A 433 6.55 -13.47 2.11
C GLU A 433 7.34 -12.38 2.86
N ASP A 434 7.97 -11.47 2.12
CA ASP A 434 8.78 -10.38 2.64
C ASP A 434 8.04 -9.03 2.72
N LEU A 435 6.71 -9.02 2.51
CA LEU A 435 5.89 -7.81 2.47
C LEU A 435 6.07 -6.94 3.72
N PHE A 436 5.96 -7.54 4.91
CA PHE A 436 6.17 -6.85 6.17
C PHE A 436 7.62 -7.01 6.62
N PHE A 437 8.46 -6.10 6.14
CA PHE A 437 9.89 -6.12 6.41
C PHE A 437 10.19 -6.31 7.91
N GLY A 438 10.89 -7.40 8.20
CA GLY A 438 11.37 -7.68 9.55
C GLY A 438 10.40 -8.37 10.50
N VAL A 439 9.15 -8.65 10.11
CA VAL A 439 8.16 -9.34 10.97
C VAL A 439 8.22 -10.86 10.76
N GLY A 440 8.62 -11.33 9.57
CA GLY A 440 8.78 -12.76 9.28
C GLY A 440 7.46 -13.54 9.28
N ILE A 441 6.33 -12.87 9.04
CA ILE A 441 5.00 -13.47 8.97
C ILE A 441 4.46 -13.30 7.57
N THR A 442 4.20 -14.40 6.89
CA THR A 442 3.44 -14.40 5.62
C THR A 442 1.98 -14.07 5.90
N THR A 443 1.42 -13.18 5.11
CA THR A 443 0.05 -12.70 5.27
C THR A 443 -0.76 -12.91 4.00
N SER A 444 -2.08 -12.89 4.16
CA SER A 444 -3.05 -12.90 3.06
C SER A 444 -4.12 -11.86 3.30
N ILE A 445 -4.70 -11.34 2.23
CA ILE A 445 -5.93 -10.54 2.31
C ILE A 445 -7.11 -11.48 2.16
N PHE A 446 -7.99 -11.48 3.14
CA PHE A 446 -9.23 -12.25 3.16
C PHE A 446 -10.40 -11.30 2.91
N VAL A 447 -11.16 -11.54 1.85
CA VAL A 447 -12.32 -10.74 1.49
C VAL A 447 -13.60 -11.49 1.84
N PHE A 448 -14.36 -10.94 2.79
CA PHE A 448 -15.65 -11.46 3.22
C PHE A 448 -16.81 -10.59 2.72
N GLU A 449 -17.96 -11.20 2.60
CA GLU A 449 -19.27 -10.54 2.49
C GLU A 449 -20.04 -10.78 3.79
N ALA A 450 -20.31 -9.72 4.54
CA ALA A 450 -21.00 -9.81 5.81
C ALA A 450 -22.50 -10.12 5.64
N GLY A 451 -23.09 -10.85 6.60
CA GLY A 451 -24.52 -11.14 6.62
C GLY A 451 -25.00 -12.13 5.55
N VAL A 452 -24.09 -12.83 4.87
CA VAL A 452 -24.41 -13.85 3.84
C VAL A 452 -23.65 -15.13 4.18
N GLY A 453 -24.33 -16.25 4.40
CA GLY A 453 -23.68 -17.53 4.74
C GLY A 453 -22.81 -18.10 3.61
N GLN A 454 -21.84 -18.93 3.98
CA GLN A 454 -20.96 -19.62 3.02
C GLN A 454 -21.72 -20.64 2.18
N ASP A 455 -22.64 -21.39 2.78
CA ASP A 455 -23.55 -22.36 2.13
C ASP A 455 -22.84 -23.34 1.19
N GLY A 456 -21.64 -23.78 1.57
CA GLY A 456 -20.81 -24.70 0.78
C GLY A 456 -20.22 -24.11 -0.50
N LYS A 457 -20.37 -22.83 -0.74
CA LYS A 457 -19.80 -22.17 -1.92
C LYS A 457 -18.29 -22.03 -1.79
N GLU A 458 -17.59 -22.36 -2.86
CA GLU A 458 -16.13 -22.15 -2.94
C GLU A 458 -15.78 -20.66 -2.94
N PHE A 459 -14.55 -20.36 -2.58
CA PHE A 459 -13.97 -19.03 -2.70
C PHE A 459 -12.78 -19.02 -3.66
N PHE A 460 -12.56 -17.89 -4.30
CA PHE A 460 -11.43 -17.68 -5.19
C PHE A 460 -10.17 -17.41 -4.38
N ALA A 461 -9.06 -18.10 -4.67
CA ALA A 461 -7.77 -17.87 -4.03
C ALA A 461 -6.66 -17.69 -5.06
N CYS A 462 -5.72 -16.78 -4.79
CA CYS A 462 -4.57 -16.56 -5.64
C CYS A 462 -3.32 -16.19 -4.82
N TYR A 463 -2.15 -16.22 -5.46
CA TYR A 463 -0.87 -15.92 -4.82
C TYR A 463 -0.09 -14.86 -5.59
N MET A 464 0.10 -13.72 -4.97
CA MET A 464 1.02 -12.67 -5.41
C MET A 464 2.42 -13.01 -4.90
N GLU A 465 3.24 -13.65 -5.72
CA GLU A 465 4.59 -14.06 -5.32
C GLU A 465 5.52 -12.86 -5.04
N SER A 466 5.34 -11.77 -5.78
CA SER A 466 6.17 -10.56 -5.65
C SER A 466 5.34 -9.30 -5.89
N ASP A 467 5.60 -8.27 -5.09
CA ASP A 467 5.10 -6.91 -5.29
C ASP A 467 6.04 -6.04 -6.14
N GLY A 468 7.16 -6.59 -6.61
CA GLY A 468 8.14 -5.86 -7.42
C GLY A 468 9.00 -4.85 -6.66
N LEU A 469 8.77 -4.67 -5.36
CA LEU A 469 9.54 -3.75 -4.53
C LEU A 469 10.87 -4.38 -4.13
N ALA A 470 11.93 -3.57 -4.09
CA ALA A 470 13.26 -3.98 -3.63
C ALA A 470 13.55 -3.45 -2.22
N THR A 471 14.25 -4.26 -1.42
CA THR A 471 14.74 -3.83 -0.11
C THR A 471 15.95 -2.91 -0.28
N VAL A 472 15.81 -1.66 0.11
CA VAL A 472 16.87 -0.65 0.10
C VAL A 472 17.50 -0.58 1.49
N LYS A 473 18.83 -0.68 1.56
CA LYS A 473 19.56 -0.63 2.85
C LYS A 473 19.13 0.61 3.64
N ASN A 474 18.69 0.39 4.87
CA ASN A 474 18.23 1.43 5.76
C ASN A 474 17.01 2.27 5.32
N LYS A 475 16.33 1.94 4.24
CA LYS A 475 15.15 2.67 3.77
C LYS A 475 13.87 1.81 3.73
N GLY A 476 13.96 0.49 3.89
CA GLY A 476 12.82 -0.43 3.77
C GLY A 476 12.61 -0.88 2.32
N ARG A 477 11.37 -1.22 1.97
CA ARG A 477 11.01 -1.69 0.62
C ARG A 477 10.48 -0.52 -0.21
N HIS A 478 11.04 -0.36 -1.42
CA HIS A 478 10.68 0.70 -2.34
C HIS A 478 10.55 0.18 -3.77
N ASP A 479 9.64 0.77 -4.55
CA ASP A 479 9.47 0.48 -5.98
C ASP A 479 10.50 1.23 -6.82
N ILE A 480 11.78 0.86 -6.68
CA ILE A 480 12.89 1.50 -7.39
C ILE A 480 12.92 1.19 -8.90
N TYR A 481 12.16 0.19 -9.33
CA TYR A 481 12.09 -0.26 -10.73
C TYR A 481 10.77 0.14 -11.41
N GLY A 482 9.87 0.84 -10.72
CA GLY A 482 8.56 1.23 -11.24
C GLY A 482 7.65 0.06 -11.63
N LYS A 483 7.78 -1.09 -10.96
CA LYS A 483 7.06 -2.33 -11.32
C LYS A 483 5.68 -2.43 -10.68
N TRP A 484 5.47 -1.78 -9.54
CA TRP A 484 4.27 -1.96 -8.74
C TRP A 484 2.99 -1.64 -9.51
N ALA A 485 2.96 -0.53 -10.25
CA ALA A 485 1.76 -0.13 -10.97
C ALA A 485 1.22 -1.21 -11.92
N ALA A 486 2.11 -1.92 -12.64
CA ALA A 486 1.72 -3.01 -13.54
C ALA A 486 1.29 -4.26 -12.76
N ILE A 487 2.00 -4.59 -11.68
CA ILE A 487 1.68 -5.71 -10.79
C ILE A 487 0.33 -5.49 -10.11
N GLU A 488 0.09 -4.31 -9.57
CA GLU A 488 -1.17 -3.93 -8.96
C GLU A 488 -2.34 -4.04 -9.94
N ALA A 489 -2.19 -3.49 -11.14
CA ALA A 489 -3.21 -3.54 -12.17
C ALA A 489 -3.57 -4.99 -12.55
N HIS A 490 -2.55 -5.86 -12.70
CA HIS A 490 -2.74 -7.27 -12.96
C HIS A 490 -3.55 -7.96 -11.84
N TRP A 491 -3.15 -7.78 -10.59
CA TRP A 491 -3.82 -8.45 -9.47
C TRP A 491 -5.21 -7.89 -9.17
N VAL A 492 -5.45 -6.60 -9.41
CA VAL A 492 -6.81 -6.03 -9.35
C VAL A 492 -7.70 -6.71 -10.39
N GLU A 493 -7.21 -6.90 -11.61
CA GLU A 493 -7.95 -7.57 -12.68
C GLU A 493 -8.21 -9.05 -12.37
N VAL A 494 -7.21 -9.79 -11.86
CA VAL A 494 -7.35 -11.18 -11.40
C VAL A 494 -8.40 -11.30 -10.31
N MET A 495 -8.35 -10.42 -9.30
CA MET A 495 -9.31 -10.42 -8.20
C MET A 495 -10.73 -10.02 -8.64
N GLU A 496 -10.86 -9.17 -9.63
CA GLU A 496 -12.16 -8.81 -10.21
C GLU A 496 -12.75 -9.94 -11.03
N LYS A 497 -11.98 -10.48 -11.97
CA LYS A 497 -12.42 -11.57 -12.86
C LYS A 497 -12.53 -12.92 -12.18
N GLN A 498 -11.89 -13.10 -11.04
CA GLN A 498 -11.75 -14.38 -10.34
C GLN A 498 -11.20 -15.49 -11.26
N SER A 499 -10.23 -15.13 -12.05
CA SER A 499 -9.55 -16.03 -13.01
C SER A 499 -8.13 -15.53 -13.27
N GLY A 500 -7.24 -16.43 -13.54
CA GLY A 500 -5.83 -16.15 -13.83
C GLY A 500 -5.09 -17.39 -14.27
N ASP A 501 -3.79 -17.42 -14.07
CA ASP A 501 -2.90 -18.52 -14.37
C ASP A 501 -2.88 -19.61 -13.27
N ASP A 502 -1.83 -20.40 -13.21
CA ASP A 502 -1.60 -21.47 -12.23
C ASP A 502 -1.42 -20.97 -10.77
N THR A 503 -1.29 -19.65 -10.56
CA THR A 503 -1.30 -19.04 -9.24
C THR A 503 -2.73 -18.83 -8.70
N CYS A 504 -3.75 -19.19 -9.47
CA CYS A 504 -5.17 -18.99 -9.14
C CYS A 504 -5.89 -20.32 -8.96
N GLN A 505 -6.80 -20.40 -7.99
CA GLN A 505 -7.58 -21.60 -7.71
C GLN A 505 -8.93 -21.30 -7.08
N TRP A 506 -9.88 -22.22 -7.20
CA TRP A 506 -11.09 -22.25 -6.40
C TRP A 506 -10.89 -23.22 -5.23
N VAL A 507 -11.26 -22.82 -4.04
CA VAL A 507 -11.01 -23.57 -2.79
C VAL A 507 -12.33 -23.89 -2.10
N ASN A 508 -12.49 -25.17 -1.76
CA ASN A 508 -13.60 -25.64 -0.96
C ASN A 508 -13.39 -25.25 0.52
N PRO A 509 -14.25 -24.41 1.12
CA PRO A 509 -14.09 -23.94 2.49
C PRO A 509 -14.27 -25.04 3.56
N ALA A 510 -14.78 -26.22 3.17
CA ALA A 510 -14.83 -27.38 4.06
C ALA A 510 -13.48 -28.07 4.24
N GLU A 511 -12.55 -27.87 3.29
CA GLU A 511 -11.21 -28.47 3.28
C GLU A 511 -10.15 -27.47 3.75
N HIS A 512 -10.17 -26.27 3.17
CA HIS A 512 -9.17 -25.24 3.43
C HIS A 512 -9.80 -23.84 3.50
N LEU A 513 -9.14 -22.93 4.23
CA LEU A 513 -9.55 -21.52 4.37
C LEU A 513 -8.40 -20.55 4.00
N SER A 514 -7.43 -21.04 3.22
CA SER A 514 -6.30 -20.27 2.71
C SER A 514 -5.94 -20.72 1.30
N TYR A 515 -5.09 -19.96 0.62
CA TYR A 515 -4.49 -20.40 -0.63
C TYR A 515 -3.67 -21.67 -0.39
N GLN A 516 -3.83 -22.67 -1.26
CA GLN A 516 -3.09 -23.91 -1.20
C GLN A 516 -1.99 -23.87 -2.28
N VAL A 517 -0.74 -23.83 -1.84
CA VAL A 517 0.39 -23.91 -2.79
C VAL A 517 0.30 -25.24 -3.53
N PRO A 518 0.22 -25.22 -4.88
CA PRO A 518 0.20 -26.46 -5.65
C PRO A 518 1.40 -27.32 -5.27
N GLN A 519 1.11 -28.54 -4.85
CA GLN A 519 2.18 -29.50 -4.63
C GLN A 519 2.77 -29.83 -5.99
N LYS A 520 4.01 -29.42 -6.24
CA LYS A 520 4.74 -29.90 -7.41
C LYS A 520 4.80 -31.42 -7.28
N PRO A 521 4.48 -32.18 -8.33
CA PRO A 521 4.69 -33.61 -8.32
C PRO A 521 6.13 -33.88 -7.87
N PHE A 522 6.29 -34.84 -6.95
CA PHE A 522 7.62 -35.24 -6.55
C PHE A 522 8.31 -35.87 -7.76
N GLU A 523 9.16 -35.12 -8.41
CA GLU A 523 9.99 -35.64 -9.48
C GLU A 523 11.23 -36.27 -8.88
N ILE A 524 11.41 -37.53 -9.14
CA ILE A 524 12.60 -38.28 -8.73
C ILE A 524 13.60 -38.22 -9.88
N PHE A 525 14.70 -37.52 -9.65
CA PHE A 525 15.79 -37.44 -10.61
C PHE A 525 16.82 -38.56 -10.38
N GLU A 526 17.58 -38.89 -11.37
CA GLU A 526 18.66 -39.85 -11.26
C GLU A 526 19.67 -39.49 -10.15
N GLU A 527 19.88 -38.20 -9.95
CA GLU A 527 20.71 -37.63 -8.91
C GLU A 527 20.22 -37.96 -7.48
N ASP A 528 18.91 -38.07 -7.26
CA ASP A 528 18.33 -38.43 -5.96
C ASP A 528 18.68 -39.88 -5.60
N PHE A 529 18.65 -40.79 -6.60
CA PHE A 529 19.11 -42.16 -6.40
C PHE A 529 20.60 -42.22 -6.11
N ARG A 530 21.41 -41.47 -6.87
CA ARG A 530 22.86 -41.43 -6.67
C ARG A 530 23.18 -40.86 -5.28
N LYS A 531 22.50 -39.81 -4.87
CA LYS A 531 22.65 -39.22 -3.52
C LYS A 531 22.28 -40.22 -2.44
N SER A 532 21.10 -40.86 -2.55
CA SER A 532 20.64 -41.85 -1.57
C SER A 532 21.57 -43.06 -1.48
N ALA A 533 22.08 -43.54 -2.60
CA ALA A 533 23.06 -44.64 -2.63
C ALA A 533 24.38 -44.20 -1.99
N MET A 534 24.85 -42.99 -2.24
CA MET A 534 26.05 -42.45 -1.65
C MET A 534 25.90 -42.26 -0.11
N ASP A 535 24.79 -41.68 0.34
CA ASP A 535 24.47 -41.50 1.75
C ASP A 535 24.41 -42.88 2.48
N TYR A 536 23.83 -43.89 1.83
CA TYR A 536 23.80 -45.25 2.37
C TYR A 536 25.18 -45.87 2.48
N LEU A 537 26.02 -45.71 1.45
CA LEU A 537 27.40 -46.22 1.45
C LEU A 537 28.25 -45.51 2.53
N MET A 538 28.07 -44.20 2.68
CA MET A 538 28.72 -43.45 3.77
C MET A 538 28.29 -43.94 5.12
N PHE A 539 26.98 -44.16 5.34
CA PHE A 539 26.45 -44.72 6.58
C PHE A 539 27.05 -46.09 6.88
N GLN A 540 27.13 -47.00 5.87
CA GLN A 540 27.77 -48.30 6.06
C GLN A 540 29.25 -48.21 6.45
N LYS A 541 29.93 -47.16 6.04
CA LYS A 541 31.35 -46.89 6.34
C LYS A 541 31.56 -46.08 7.62
N GLY A 542 30.47 -45.74 8.33
CA GLY A 542 30.52 -44.88 9.52
C GLY A 542 30.92 -43.42 9.24
N ILE A 543 30.74 -42.96 7.99
CA ILE A 543 31.05 -41.60 7.57
C ILE A 543 29.77 -40.76 7.72
N ASP A 544 29.82 -39.68 8.51
CA ASP A 544 28.76 -38.68 8.57
C ASP A 544 28.72 -37.85 7.27
N ALA A 545 27.67 -38.00 6.50
CA ALA A 545 27.51 -37.36 5.19
C ALA A 545 27.54 -35.82 5.30
N LYS A 546 27.02 -35.25 6.40
CA LYS A 546 27.04 -33.80 6.62
C LYS A 546 28.45 -33.29 6.90
N VAL A 547 29.16 -33.95 7.83
CA VAL A 547 30.55 -33.59 8.17
C VAL A 547 31.46 -33.78 6.95
N PHE A 548 31.24 -34.83 6.15
CA PHE A 548 31.96 -35.05 4.92
C PHE A 548 31.69 -33.94 3.89
N GLY A 549 30.44 -33.56 3.70
CA GLY A 549 30.04 -32.46 2.81
C GLY A 549 30.66 -31.12 3.21
N GLU A 550 30.63 -30.80 4.50
CA GLU A 550 31.26 -29.58 5.03
C GLU A 550 32.80 -29.57 4.83
N LYS A 551 33.47 -30.69 5.05
CA LYS A 551 34.90 -30.83 4.78
C LYS A 551 35.20 -30.72 3.27
N LEU A 552 34.39 -31.34 2.41
CA LEU A 552 34.55 -31.25 0.97
C LEU A 552 34.39 -29.82 0.48
N MET A 553 33.34 -29.13 0.95
CA MET A 553 33.12 -27.72 0.63
C MET A 553 34.27 -26.83 1.10
N THR A 554 34.73 -27.02 2.34
CA THR A 554 35.85 -26.27 2.88
C THR A 554 37.13 -26.50 2.07
N THR A 555 37.41 -27.76 1.71
CA THR A 555 38.55 -28.11 0.85
C THR A 555 38.40 -27.52 -0.55
N ALA A 556 37.21 -27.58 -1.14
CA ALA A 556 36.95 -26.98 -2.47
C ALA A 556 37.13 -25.45 -2.46
N ILE A 557 36.71 -24.78 -1.40
CA ILE A 557 36.83 -23.30 -1.30
C ILE A 557 38.27 -22.85 -1.04
N TYR A 558 38.99 -23.54 -0.15
CA TYR A 558 40.31 -23.07 0.34
C TYR A 558 41.52 -23.76 -0.28
N SER A 559 41.34 -24.93 -0.95
CA SER A 559 42.44 -25.75 -1.47
C SER A 559 42.23 -26.16 -2.95
N SER A 560 41.29 -25.56 -3.64
CA SER A 560 41.04 -25.88 -5.05
C SER A 560 41.43 -24.76 -5.99
N HIS A 561 41.85 -25.17 -7.20
CA HIS A 561 41.99 -24.25 -8.32
C HIS A 561 40.73 -24.31 -9.16
N VAL A 562 40.05 -23.19 -9.31
CA VAL A 562 38.81 -23.09 -10.09
C VAL A 562 39.16 -22.46 -11.44
N SER A 563 38.88 -23.18 -12.52
CA SER A 563 38.94 -22.66 -13.89
C SER A 563 37.55 -22.74 -14.53
N SER A 564 37.12 -21.70 -15.23
CA SER A 564 35.86 -21.68 -15.94
C SER A 564 36.04 -21.26 -17.39
N ASN A 565 35.27 -21.88 -18.29
CA ASN A 565 35.05 -21.42 -19.65
C ASN A 565 33.54 -21.25 -19.88
N GLU A 566 33.11 -20.85 -21.08
CA GLU A 566 31.71 -20.51 -21.39
C GLU A 566 30.68 -21.60 -21.03
N ASN A 567 31.09 -22.88 -20.92
CA ASN A 567 30.18 -24.00 -20.71
C ASN A 567 30.53 -24.92 -19.53
N THR A 568 31.69 -24.74 -18.87
CA THR A 568 32.12 -25.64 -17.78
C THR A 568 32.90 -24.90 -16.71
N VAL A 569 32.68 -25.34 -15.46
CA VAL A 569 33.50 -24.98 -14.31
C VAL A 569 34.27 -26.22 -13.88
N THR A 570 35.60 -26.16 -13.89
CA THR A 570 36.46 -27.25 -13.44
C THR A 570 37.07 -26.88 -12.09
N ILE A 571 36.84 -27.73 -11.10
CA ILE A 571 37.41 -27.60 -9.75
C ILE A 571 38.46 -28.68 -9.60
N SER A 572 39.76 -28.28 -9.52
CA SER A 572 40.87 -29.17 -9.31
C SER A 572 41.31 -29.10 -7.84
N MET A 573 41.24 -30.21 -7.12
CA MET A 573 41.67 -30.30 -5.74
C MET A 573 43.06 -30.96 -5.66
N GLN A 574 43.99 -30.37 -4.90
CA GLN A 574 45.25 -31.03 -4.60
C GLN A 574 45.02 -32.17 -3.61
N LYS A 575 45.56 -33.35 -3.95
CA LYS A 575 45.61 -34.47 -3.04
C LYS A 575 46.54 -34.10 -1.88
N GLY A 576 45.96 -33.96 -0.68
CA GLY A 576 46.75 -33.69 0.51
C GLY A 576 47.87 -34.74 0.65
N GLY A 577 49.12 -34.31 0.60
CA GLY A 577 50.23 -35.17 0.93
C GLY A 577 50.11 -35.55 2.40
N GLY A 578 49.84 -36.82 2.68
CA GLY A 578 50.01 -37.37 4.04
C GLY A 578 51.50 -37.22 4.42
N SER A 579 51.79 -36.39 5.39
CA SER A 579 53.03 -36.52 6.15
C SER A 579 52.91 -37.80 6.98
N ASN A 580 53.65 -38.83 6.63
CA ASN A 580 53.99 -39.86 7.57
C ASN A 580 54.83 -39.20 8.66
N GLU A 581 54.26 -38.96 9.81
CA GLU A 581 55.00 -38.91 11.05
C GLU A 581 54.87 -40.27 11.73
N GLU A 582 55.86 -41.12 11.51
CA GLU A 582 56.32 -42.08 12.47
C GLU A 582 56.97 -41.30 13.62
N ASP A 583 56.32 -41.31 14.82
CA ASP A 583 56.97 -41.68 16.12
C ASP A 583 55.90 -41.69 17.21
#